data_70a3d64ef1053c43d46733c908e7ba62
#
_entry.id   70a3d64ef1053c43d46733c908e7ba62
#
_cell.length_a   1.000
_cell.length_b   1.000
_cell.length_c   1.000
_cell.angle_alpha   90.00
_cell.angle_beta   90.00
_cell.angle_gamma   90.00
#
_symmetry.space_group_name_H-M   'P 1'
#
loop_
_entity.id
_entity.type
_entity.pdbx_description
1 polymer ?
#
loop_
_entity_poly.entity_id
_entity_poly.type
_entity_poly.pdbx_seq_one_letter_code
_entity_poly.pdbx_strand_id
1 'polypeptide(L)'
;MARSDVQLMLDVKAGDEESFALLLQRYRSPLVNFLYRMVRNREQAEDLAQEVFIRVYRARADYVPSAKFTTWLFRIATNLALNSVRDTRHQRMEVSLDAPVAPDAESGDERTLDVADKRPDIEQHLVEEARKEMIRHAIDKLPEKQRAAVLLHKYQELDYGEIAKILACSESALKSLLFRAYESLRVELAPLVARGAGAK
;
A
#
# COMPACT_ATOMS: atom_id res chain seq x y z
N MET A 1 14.96 25.49 -6.69
CA MET A 1 15.18 24.12 -6.20
C MET A 1 13.93 23.63 -5.49
N ALA A 2 13.48 22.40 -5.73
CA ALA A 2 12.32 21.86 -5.00
C ALA A 2 12.67 21.65 -3.52
N ARG A 3 11.83 22.15 -2.61
CA ARG A 3 12.00 21.93 -1.15
C ARG A 3 11.93 20.45 -0.84
N SER A 4 12.79 19.96 0.07
CA SER A 4 12.73 18.56 0.54
C SER A 4 11.52 18.35 1.43
N ASP A 5 11.04 17.09 1.54
CA ASP A 5 9.87 16.78 2.39
C ASP A 5 10.11 17.10 3.87
N VAL A 6 11.35 16.91 4.33
CA VAL A 6 11.75 17.29 5.69
C VAL A 6 11.62 18.81 5.88
N GLN A 7 12.09 19.60 4.91
CA GLN A 7 11.96 21.05 4.98
C GLN A 7 10.50 21.48 4.95
N LEU A 8 9.68 20.91 4.02
CA LEU A 8 8.25 21.18 3.99
C LEU A 8 7.59 20.87 5.34
N MET A 9 7.94 19.77 5.98
CA MET A 9 7.35 19.42 7.28
C MET A 9 7.82 20.34 8.42
N LEU A 10 9.05 20.86 8.36
CA LEU A 10 9.53 21.88 9.29
C LEU A 10 8.82 23.21 9.07
N ASP A 11 8.54 23.58 7.82
CA ASP A 11 7.78 24.78 7.49
C ASP A 11 6.31 24.65 8.00
N VAL A 12 5.69 23.46 7.86
CA VAL A 12 4.38 23.14 8.45
C VAL A 12 4.39 23.28 9.98
N LYS A 13 5.46 22.82 10.63
CA LYS A 13 5.65 23.00 12.08
C LYS A 13 5.72 24.49 12.45
N ALA A 14 6.29 25.33 11.59
CA ALA A 14 6.35 26.78 11.76
C ALA A 14 5.02 27.49 11.42
N GLY A 15 4.00 26.77 10.94
CA GLY A 15 2.68 27.30 10.62
C GLY A 15 2.42 27.58 9.14
N ASP A 16 3.31 27.15 8.23
CA ASP A 16 3.12 27.30 6.78
C ASP A 16 2.15 26.25 6.23
N GLU A 17 0.91 26.65 5.96
CA GLU A 17 -0.14 25.79 5.40
C GLU A 17 0.13 25.42 3.92
N GLU A 18 0.81 26.27 3.15
CA GLU A 18 1.15 25.98 1.76
C GLU A 18 2.11 24.77 1.67
N SER A 19 3.06 24.68 2.58
CA SER A 19 3.96 23.53 2.70
C SER A 19 3.20 22.23 3.00
N PHE A 20 2.12 22.30 3.79
CA PHE A 20 1.27 21.13 4.03
C PHE A 20 0.48 20.74 2.77
N ALA A 21 -0.06 21.72 2.04
CA ALA A 21 -0.74 21.47 0.77
C ALA A 21 0.19 20.79 -0.26
N LEU A 22 1.46 21.19 -0.31
CA LEU A 22 2.46 20.54 -1.18
C LEU A 22 2.74 19.09 -0.76
N LEU A 23 2.83 18.79 0.53
CA LEU A 23 2.96 17.43 1.03
C LEU A 23 1.73 16.58 0.68
N LEU A 24 0.52 17.13 0.86
CA LEU A 24 -0.73 16.48 0.46
C LEU A 24 -0.71 16.15 -1.04
N GLN A 25 -0.40 17.10 -1.90
CA GLN A 25 -0.36 16.92 -3.34
C GLN A 25 0.65 15.81 -3.73
N ARG A 26 1.81 15.78 -3.10
CA ARG A 26 2.89 14.83 -3.40
C ARG A 26 2.55 13.41 -2.96
N TYR A 27 1.90 13.24 -1.80
CA TYR A 27 1.75 11.95 -1.16
C TYR A 27 0.33 11.37 -1.21
N ARG A 28 -0.70 12.14 -1.62
CA ARG A 28 -2.08 11.64 -1.66
C ARG A 28 -2.21 10.39 -2.51
N SER A 29 -1.76 10.42 -3.76
CA SER A 29 -1.90 9.30 -4.68
C SER A 29 -1.08 8.07 -4.27
N PRO A 30 0.23 8.18 -3.95
CA PRO A 30 0.99 7.06 -3.43
C PRO A 30 0.39 6.43 -2.18
N LEU A 31 -0.13 7.27 -1.26
CA LEU A 31 -0.71 6.83 0.00
C LEU A 31 -2.02 6.08 -0.20
N VAL A 32 -2.97 6.64 -0.99
CA VAL A 32 -4.24 5.98 -1.31
C VAL A 32 -3.98 4.65 -2.02
N ASN A 33 -3.06 4.61 -2.98
CA ASN A 33 -2.71 3.39 -3.69
C ASN A 33 -2.12 2.30 -2.76
N PHE A 34 -1.26 2.70 -1.82
CA PHE A 34 -0.73 1.78 -0.82
C PHE A 34 -1.84 1.24 0.09
N LEU A 35 -2.68 2.13 0.63
CA LEU A 35 -3.78 1.77 1.51
C LEU A 35 -4.81 0.90 0.80
N TYR A 36 -5.17 1.23 -0.44
CA TYR A 36 -6.06 0.39 -1.24
C TYR A 36 -5.53 -1.04 -1.41
N ARG A 37 -4.23 -1.19 -1.71
CA ARG A 37 -3.61 -2.52 -1.79
C ARG A 37 -3.58 -3.26 -0.45
N MET A 38 -3.65 -2.54 0.66
CA MET A 38 -3.73 -3.14 2.00
C MET A 38 -5.15 -3.59 2.36
N VAL A 39 -6.16 -2.72 2.18
CA VAL A 39 -7.53 -2.93 2.71
C VAL A 39 -8.53 -3.44 1.67
N ARG A 40 -8.24 -3.30 0.36
CA ARG A 40 -9.07 -3.75 -0.78
C ARG A 40 -10.46 -3.09 -0.87
N ASN A 41 -10.62 -1.96 -0.26
CA ASN A 41 -11.79 -1.11 -0.38
C ASN A 41 -11.32 0.32 -0.65
N ARG A 42 -11.83 0.93 -1.73
CA ARG A 42 -11.36 2.25 -2.18
C ARG A 42 -11.80 3.35 -1.24
N GLU A 43 -13.06 3.33 -0.82
CA GLU A 43 -13.61 4.30 0.11
C GLU A 43 -12.85 4.26 1.44
N GLN A 44 -12.67 3.06 2.00
CA GLN A 44 -11.87 2.87 3.22
C GLN A 44 -10.42 3.32 3.05
N ALA A 45 -9.81 3.11 1.89
CA ALA A 45 -8.44 3.56 1.62
C ALA A 45 -8.34 5.09 1.57
N GLU A 46 -9.34 5.77 0.99
CA GLU A 46 -9.43 7.23 0.96
C GLU A 46 -9.63 7.80 2.37
N ASP A 47 -10.49 7.20 3.18
CA ASP A 47 -10.73 7.59 4.58
C ASP A 47 -9.47 7.41 5.44
N LEU A 48 -8.80 6.27 5.29
CA LEU A 48 -7.53 6.02 5.98
C LEU A 48 -6.44 7.01 5.55
N ALA A 49 -6.39 7.38 4.27
CA ALA A 49 -5.44 8.39 3.78
C ALA A 49 -5.71 9.77 4.40
N GLN A 50 -6.96 10.17 4.52
CA GLN A 50 -7.35 11.40 5.22
C GLN A 50 -6.92 11.34 6.69
N GLU A 51 -7.20 10.25 7.38
CA GLU A 51 -6.80 10.07 8.79
C GLU A 51 -5.27 10.13 8.96
N VAL A 52 -4.49 9.56 8.02
CA VAL A 52 -3.02 9.69 8.02
C VAL A 52 -2.61 11.15 7.99
N PHE A 53 -3.15 11.94 7.06
CA PHE A 53 -2.81 13.36 6.94
C PHE A 53 -3.27 14.18 8.15
N ILE A 54 -4.43 13.87 8.72
CA ILE A 54 -4.89 14.48 9.97
C ILE A 54 -3.89 14.22 11.10
N ARG A 55 -3.40 12.97 11.22
CA ARG A 55 -2.38 12.62 12.23
C ARG A 55 -1.05 13.33 11.98
N VAL A 56 -0.62 13.40 10.73
CA VAL A 56 0.59 14.15 10.34
C VAL A 56 0.45 15.62 10.76
N TYR A 57 -0.68 16.26 10.46
CA TYR A 57 -0.92 17.66 10.80
C TYR A 57 -1.00 17.88 12.31
N ARG A 58 -1.70 17.01 13.05
CA ARG A 58 -1.78 17.08 14.51
C ARG A 58 -0.43 16.93 15.20
N ALA A 59 0.41 16.04 14.67
CA ALA A 59 1.75 15.79 15.22
C ALA A 59 2.82 16.80 14.75
N ARG A 60 2.45 17.83 13.97
CA ARG A 60 3.42 18.78 13.39
C ARG A 60 4.27 19.51 14.44
N ALA A 61 3.67 19.86 15.59
CA ALA A 61 4.37 20.58 16.65
C ALA A 61 5.54 19.77 17.25
N ASP A 62 5.37 18.45 17.35
CA ASP A 62 6.34 17.52 17.93
C ASP A 62 7.24 16.88 16.87
N TYR A 63 7.09 17.26 15.60
CA TYR A 63 7.87 16.67 14.52
C TYR A 63 9.37 16.94 14.69
N VAL A 64 10.15 15.85 14.72
CA VAL A 64 11.61 15.85 14.73
C VAL A 64 12.09 15.00 13.55
N PRO A 65 12.96 15.54 12.67
CA PRO A 65 13.43 14.84 11.47
C PRO A 65 14.48 13.77 11.82
N SER A 66 14.10 12.76 12.61
CA SER A 66 14.97 11.63 12.97
C SER A 66 15.06 10.54 11.90
N ALA A 67 14.22 10.61 10.86
CA ALA A 67 14.17 9.72 9.72
C ALA A 67 13.63 10.47 8.50
N LYS A 68 13.64 9.83 7.31
CA LYS A 68 12.96 10.38 6.13
C LYS A 68 11.48 10.61 6.42
N PHE A 69 10.90 11.68 5.88
CA PHE A 69 9.47 11.96 6.02
C PHE A 69 8.61 10.79 5.52
N THR A 70 9.00 10.16 4.41
CA THR A 70 8.33 8.97 3.86
C THR A 70 8.26 7.82 4.86
N THR A 71 9.35 7.53 5.57
CA THR A 71 9.38 6.48 6.60
C THR A 71 8.37 6.76 7.71
N TRP A 72 8.29 8.01 8.16
CA TRP A 72 7.33 8.41 9.19
C TRP A 72 5.88 8.36 8.69
N LEU A 73 5.61 8.90 7.49
CA LEU A 73 4.29 8.88 6.85
C LEU A 73 3.78 7.45 6.67
N PHE A 74 4.59 6.57 6.06
CA PHE A 74 4.19 5.19 5.79
C PHE A 74 4.12 4.34 7.07
N ARG A 75 4.81 4.70 8.14
CA ARG A 75 4.62 4.07 9.45
C ARG A 75 3.22 4.33 10.00
N ILE A 76 2.73 5.57 9.91
CA ILE A 76 1.36 5.92 10.32
C ILE A 76 0.36 5.15 9.45
N ALA A 77 0.53 5.17 8.13
CA ALA A 77 -0.35 4.50 7.17
C ALA A 77 -0.41 2.99 7.40
N THR A 78 0.75 2.34 7.58
CA THR A 78 0.82 0.89 7.79
C THR A 78 0.13 0.48 9.08
N ASN A 79 0.32 1.23 10.16
CA ASN A 79 -0.33 0.93 11.44
C ASN A 79 -1.86 1.05 11.34
N LEU A 80 -2.37 2.10 10.66
CA LEU A 80 -3.80 2.26 10.41
C LEU A 80 -4.35 1.14 9.55
N ALA A 81 -3.69 0.79 8.46
CA ALA A 81 -4.12 -0.29 7.58
C ALA A 81 -4.15 -1.65 8.29
N LEU A 82 -3.11 -2.00 9.06
CA LEU A 82 -3.06 -3.26 9.81
C LEU A 82 -4.17 -3.34 10.87
N ASN A 83 -4.47 -2.24 11.57
CA ASN A 83 -5.57 -2.19 12.52
C ASN A 83 -6.91 -2.37 11.81
N SER A 84 -7.15 -1.63 10.73
CA SER A 84 -8.38 -1.70 9.95
C SER A 84 -8.64 -3.11 9.40
N VAL A 85 -7.63 -3.78 8.83
CA VAL A 85 -7.76 -5.16 8.32
C VAL A 85 -8.09 -6.13 9.45
N ARG A 86 -7.44 -5.98 10.61
CA ARG A 86 -7.73 -6.82 11.80
C ARG A 86 -9.15 -6.61 12.30
N ASP A 87 -9.61 -5.37 12.39
CA ASP A 87 -10.95 -5.03 12.89
C ASP A 87 -12.03 -5.57 11.95
N THR A 88 -11.85 -5.44 10.62
CA THR A 88 -12.73 -6.04 9.61
C THR A 88 -12.79 -7.57 9.73
N ARG A 89 -11.66 -8.21 10.01
CA ARG A 89 -11.59 -9.66 10.21
C ARG A 89 -12.36 -10.09 11.47
N HIS A 90 -12.21 -9.35 12.58
CA HIS A 90 -12.98 -9.63 13.81
C HIS A 90 -14.47 -9.48 13.58
N GLN A 91 -14.92 -8.40 12.93
CA GLN A 91 -16.34 -8.19 12.60
C GLN A 91 -16.90 -9.32 11.73
N ARG A 92 -16.15 -9.78 10.72
CA ARG A 92 -16.58 -10.92 9.88
C ARG A 92 -16.68 -12.23 10.68
N MET A 93 -15.80 -12.47 11.64
CA MET A 93 -15.84 -13.65 12.49
C MET A 93 -17.04 -13.62 13.47
N GLU A 94 -17.38 -12.45 14.01
CA GLU A 94 -18.55 -12.27 14.89
C GLU A 94 -19.85 -12.45 14.12
N VAL A 95 -19.97 -11.88 12.92
CA VAL A 95 -21.16 -12.04 12.05
C VAL A 95 -21.30 -13.49 11.53
N SER A 96 -20.19 -14.21 11.31
CA SER A 96 -20.21 -15.61 10.85
C SER A 96 -20.65 -16.61 11.91
N LEU A 97 -20.75 -16.20 13.17
CA LEU A 97 -21.34 -17.06 14.23
C LEU A 97 -22.86 -17.03 14.21
N ASP A 98 -23.48 -16.04 13.55
CA ASP A 98 -24.95 -15.83 13.57
C ASP A 98 -25.64 -15.92 12.19
N ALA A 99 -24.95 -16.18 11.06
CA ALA A 99 -25.56 -16.19 9.73
C ALA A 99 -25.01 -17.26 8.77
N PRO A 100 -25.87 -17.87 7.89
CA PRO A 100 -25.40 -18.76 6.82
C PRO A 100 -24.64 -17.98 5.75
N VAL A 101 -23.56 -18.59 5.27
CA VAL A 101 -22.60 -18.06 4.28
C VAL A 101 -23.30 -17.73 2.97
N ALA A 102 -23.38 -16.45 2.63
CA ALA A 102 -23.62 -15.99 1.26
C ALA A 102 -22.28 -15.68 0.57
N PRO A 103 -22.10 -16.03 -0.71
CA PRO A 103 -20.84 -15.79 -1.41
C PRO A 103 -20.62 -14.29 -1.62
N ASP A 104 -19.37 -13.86 -1.40
CA ASP A 104 -18.90 -12.50 -1.55
C ASP A 104 -19.22 -11.93 -2.95
N ALA A 105 -19.97 -10.83 -2.98
CA ALA A 105 -20.16 -10.05 -4.19
C ALA A 105 -18.85 -9.32 -4.52
N GLU A 106 -18.28 -9.65 -5.66
CA GLU A 106 -17.18 -8.94 -6.28
C GLU A 106 -17.63 -7.50 -6.62
N SER A 107 -17.15 -6.52 -5.86
CA SER A 107 -17.25 -5.12 -6.27
C SER A 107 -16.00 -4.76 -7.08
N GLY A 108 -16.08 -5.07 -8.37
CA GLY A 108 -15.13 -4.55 -9.34
C GLY A 108 -15.62 -3.19 -9.85
N ASP A 109 -14.94 -2.13 -9.53
CA ASP A 109 -14.87 -0.96 -10.40
C ASP A 109 -13.46 -0.38 -10.36
N GLU A 110 -12.68 -0.75 -11.36
CA GLU A 110 -11.35 -0.23 -11.63
C GLU A 110 -11.41 0.72 -12.81
N ARG A 111 -11.47 2.01 -12.52
CA ARG A 111 -10.97 3.02 -13.45
C ARG A 111 -9.61 3.49 -12.95
N THR A 112 -8.57 2.84 -13.42
CA THR A 112 -7.22 3.39 -13.42
C THR A 112 -7.23 4.60 -14.35
N LEU A 113 -6.95 5.77 -13.78
CA LEU A 113 -6.52 6.94 -14.56
C LEU A 113 -5.10 6.65 -15.04
N ASP A 114 -4.99 6.03 -16.20
CA ASP A 114 -3.75 5.91 -16.93
C ASP A 114 -3.72 6.97 -18.02
N VAL A 115 -2.81 7.91 -17.90
CA VAL A 115 -2.46 8.87 -18.94
C VAL A 115 -1.26 8.30 -19.65
N ALA A 116 -1.44 7.80 -20.87
CA ALA A 116 -0.51 7.99 -21.98
C ALA A 116 -0.74 6.99 -23.12
N ASP A 117 -1.16 7.53 -24.18
CA ASP A 117 -0.89 7.28 -25.58
C ASP A 117 0.16 6.20 -25.89
N LYS A 118 -0.34 5.01 -26.16
CA LYS A 118 0.10 4.01 -27.14
C LYS A 118 -1.02 2.97 -27.16
N ARG A 119 -1.78 2.89 -28.26
CA ARG A 119 -2.82 1.88 -28.44
C ARG A 119 -2.14 0.51 -28.58
N PRO A 120 -2.00 -0.27 -27.50
CA PRO A 120 -1.70 -1.69 -27.62
C PRO A 120 -2.90 -2.35 -28.32
N ASP A 121 -2.62 -3.38 -29.08
CA ASP A 121 -3.66 -4.25 -29.61
C ASP A 121 -4.57 -4.68 -28.44
N ILE A 122 -5.87 -4.70 -28.65
CA ILE A 122 -6.90 -5.01 -27.62
C ILE A 122 -6.57 -6.32 -26.91
N GLU A 123 -6.02 -7.28 -27.63
CA GLU A 123 -5.60 -8.57 -27.09
C GLU A 123 -4.43 -8.43 -26.11
N GLN A 124 -3.44 -7.59 -26.40
CA GLN A 124 -2.31 -7.31 -25.51
C GLN A 124 -2.77 -6.59 -24.23
N HIS A 125 -3.74 -5.69 -24.34
CA HIS A 125 -4.33 -5.00 -23.20
C HIS A 125 -5.05 -5.98 -22.26
N LEU A 126 -5.88 -6.88 -22.81
CA LEU A 126 -6.58 -7.89 -22.02
C LEU A 126 -5.62 -8.85 -21.30
N VAL A 127 -4.54 -9.26 -21.97
CA VAL A 127 -3.50 -10.11 -21.37
C VAL A 127 -2.78 -9.38 -20.22
N GLU A 128 -2.47 -8.10 -20.40
CA GLU A 128 -1.81 -7.30 -19.38
C GLU A 128 -2.71 -7.06 -18.16
N GLU A 129 -4.01 -6.80 -18.37
CA GLU A 129 -4.98 -6.67 -17.28
C GLU A 129 -5.16 -7.99 -16.51
N ALA A 130 -5.29 -9.11 -17.22
CA ALA A 130 -5.35 -10.42 -16.57
C ALA A 130 -4.08 -10.71 -15.74
N ARG A 131 -2.91 -10.29 -16.23
CA ARG A 131 -1.65 -10.40 -15.50
C ARG A 131 -1.62 -9.55 -14.25
N LYS A 132 -2.06 -8.31 -14.34
CA LYS A 132 -2.15 -7.40 -13.19
C LYS A 132 -3.10 -7.97 -12.12
N GLU A 133 -4.23 -8.54 -12.55
CA GLU A 133 -5.21 -9.16 -11.64
C GLU A 133 -4.64 -10.38 -10.91
N MET A 134 -3.93 -11.26 -11.63
CA MET A 134 -3.26 -12.40 -10.99
C MET A 134 -2.22 -11.95 -9.96
N ILE A 135 -1.44 -10.92 -10.26
CA ILE A 135 -0.46 -10.35 -9.32
C ILE A 135 -1.17 -9.78 -8.08
N ARG A 136 -2.27 -9.05 -8.29
CA ARG A 136 -3.08 -8.51 -7.19
C ARG A 136 -3.58 -9.63 -6.29
N HIS A 137 -4.23 -10.64 -6.86
CA HIS A 137 -4.76 -11.77 -6.12
C HIS A 137 -3.67 -12.53 -5.35
N ALA A 138 -2.47 -12.72 -5.93
CA ALA A 138 -1.35 -13.33 -5.24
C ALA A 138 -0.88 -12.51 -4.03
N ILE A 139 -0.82 -11.18 -4.16
CA ILE A 139 -0.47 -10.27 -3.06
C ILE A 139 -1.52 -10.33 -1.95
N ASP A 140 -2.79 -10.47 -2.28
CA ASP A 140 -3.89 -10.52 -1.32
C ASP A 140 -3.90 -11.76 -0.44
N LYS A 141 -3.41 -12.88 -0.98
CA LYS A 141 -3.25 -14.12 -0.21
C LYS A 141 -2.14 -14.02 0.84
N LEU A 142 -1.26 -13.02 0.75
CA LEU A 142 -0.20 -12.87 1.74
C LEU A 142 -0.76 -12.48 3.12
N PRO A 143 -0.19 -13.00 4.20
CA PRO A 143 -0.43 -12.47 5.55
C PRO A 143 -0.17 -10.96 5.60
N GLU A 144 -0.96 -10.23 6.38
CA GLU A 144 -1.00 -8.77 6.40
C GLU A 144 0.38 -8.09 6.51
N LYS A 145 1.23 -8.57 7.44
CA LYS A 145 2.60 -8.03 7.59
C LYS A 145 3.51 -8.34 6.40
N GLN A 146 3.33 -9.52 5.76
CA GLN A 146 4.08 -9.87 4.56
C GLN A 146 3.65 -9.01 3.38
N ARG A 147 2.33 -8.79 3.22
CA ARG A 147 1.75 -7.88 2.23
C ARG A 147 2.31 -6.47 2.41
N ALA A 148 2.25 -5.92 3.62
CA ALA A 148 2.80 -4.59 3.92
C ALA A 148 4.29 -4.47 3.54
N ALA A 149 5.12 -5.46 3.91
CA ALA A 149 6.54 -5.46 3.58
C ALA A 149 6.80 -5.47 2.07
N VAL A 150 6.07 -6.30 1.31
CA VAL A 150 6.18 -6.38 -0.16
C VAL A 150 5.75 -5.05 -0.80
N LEU A 151 4.62 -4.47 -0.36
CA LEU A 151 4.12 -3.22 -0.89
C LEU A 151 5.08 -2.05 -0.62
N LEU A 152 5.62 -1.94 0.58
CA LEU A 152 6.60 -0.90 0.94
C LEU A 152 7.89 -1.05 0.11
N HIS A 153 8.37 -2.28 -0.08
CA HIS A 153 9.59 -2.54 -0.83
C HIS A 153 9.43 -2.31 -2.34
N LYS A 154 8.34 -2.81 -2.94
CA LYS A 154 8.17 -2.82 -4.41
C LYS A 154 7.48 -1.58 -4.98
N TYR A 155 6.59 -0.96 -4.23
CA TYR A 155 5.80 0.18 -4.72
C TYR A 155 6.19 1.52 -4.10
N GLN A 156 6.87 1.50 -2.95
CA GLN A 156 7.36 2.73 -2.30
C GLN A 156 8.90 2.83 -2.36
N GLU A 157 9.56 1.82 -2.91
CA GLU A 157 11.02 1.77 -3.10
C GLU A 157 11.83 2.04 -1.83
N LEU A 158 11.25 1.70 -0.66
CA LEU A 158 11.90 1.89 0.64
C LEU A 158 12.96 0.81 0.86
N ASP A 159 14.06 1.21 1.50
CA ASP A 159 15.11 0.27 1.87
C ASP A 159 14.72 -0.60 3.08
N TYR A 160 15.48 -1.65 3.33
CA TYR A 160 15.17 -2.61 4.40
C TYR A 160 15.19 -1.98 5.79
N GLY A 161 16.11 -1.04 6.05
CA GLY A 161 16.19 -0.34 7.32
C GLY A 161 14.96 0.55 7.56
N GLU A 162 14.45 1.19 6.51
CA GLU A 162 13.23 2.00 6.56
C GLU A 162 12.00 1.13 6.81
N ILE A 163 11.86 0.03 6.05
CA ILE A 163 10.72 -0.90 6.21
C ILE A 163 10.74 -1.56 7.60
N ALA A 164 11.91 -1.92 8.10
CA ALA A 164 12.07 -2.49 9.44
C ALA A 164 11.58 -1.51 10.53
N LYS A 165 11.90 -0.20 10.39
CA LYS A 165 11.40 0.86 11.27
C LYS A 165 9.87 1.02 11.16
N ILE A 166 9.30 0.95 9.95
CA ILE A 166 7.86 1.04 9.70
C ILE A 166 7.13 -0.14 10.38
N LEU A 167 7.63 -1.36 10.20
CA LEU A 167 7.01 -2.58 10.71
C LEU A 167 7.38 -2.92 12.17
N ALA A 168 8.17 -2.06 12.81
CA ALA A 168 8.67 -2.22 14.18
C ALA A 168 9.32 -3.61 14.40
N CYS A 169 10.26 -3.99 13.51
CA CYS A 169 11.00 -5.25 13.59
C CYS A 169 12.49 -5.05 13.26
N SER A 170 13.32 -6.07 13.51
CA SER A 170 14.71 -6.05 13.08
C SER A 170 14.83 -6.26 11.56
N GLU A 171 15.91 -5.79 10.95
CA GLU A 171 16.17 -6.05 9.53
C GLU A 171 16.29 -7.55 9.21
N SER A 172 16.82 -8.36 10.14
CA SER A 172 16.87 -9.82 10.00
C SER A 172 15.48 -10.43 9.98
N ALA A 173 14.57 -9.99 10.85
CA ALA A 173 13.18 -10.41 10.85
C ALA A 173 12.46 -9.98 9.56
N LEU A 174 12.71 -8.75 9.07
CA LEU A 174 12.17 -8.27 7.80
C LEU A 174 12.66 -9.12 6.62
N LYS A 175 13.96 -9.45 6.54
CA LYS A 175 14.51 -10.32 5.49
C LYS A 175 13.81 -11.67 5.47
N SER A 176 13.59 -12.27 6.64
CA SER A 176 12.87 -13.55 6.77
C SER A 176 11.40 -13.43 6.37
N LEU A 177 10.76 -12.29 6.64
CA LEU A 177 9.38 -12.00 6.29
C LEU A 177 9.23 -11.81 4.78
N LEU A 178 10.11 -11.05 4.14
CA LEU A 178 10.14 -10.86 2.68
C LEU A 178 10.47 -12.17 1.95
N PHE A 179 11.41 -12.97 2.47
CA PHE A 179 11.74 -14.26 1.88
C PHE A 179 10.50 -15.16 1.80
N ARG A 180 9.76 -15.32 2.91
CA ARG A 180 8.52 -16.11 2.93
C ARG A 180 7.45 -15.53 2.00
N ALA A 181 7.31 -14.20 1.96
CA ALA A 181 6.37 -13.55 1.06
C ALA A 181 6.70 -13.83 -0.42
N TYR A 182 7.96 -13.72 -0.81
CA TYR A 182 8.38 -13.98 -2.18
C TYR A 182 8.28 -15.47 -2.56
N GLU A 183 8.53 -16.39 -1.64
CA GLU A 183 8.28 -17.82 -1.89
C GLU A 183 6.80 -18.10 -2.14
N SER A 184 5.90 -17.51 -1.33
CA SER A 184 4.46 -17.64 -1.55
C SER A 184 4.03 -17.02 -2.90
N LEU A 185 4.53 -15.83 -3.24
CA LEU A 185 4.25 -15.19 -4.53
C LEU A 185 4.80 -16.00 -5.71
N ARG A 186 5.97 -16.61 -5.58
CA ARG A 186 6.56 -17.46 -6.62
C ARG A 186 5.69 -18.68 -6.93
N VAL A 187 5.10 -19.29 -5.91
CA VAL A 187 4.17 -20.42 -6.09
C VAL A 187 2.89 -19.96 -6.77
N GLU A 188 2.28 -18.88 -6.27
CA GLU A 188 1.01 -18.36 -6.82
C GLU A 188 1.15 -17.82 -8.25
N LEU A 189 2.30 -17.24 -8.60
CA LEU A 189 2.56 -16.66 -9.92
C LEU A 189 3.26 -17.62 -10.89
N ALA A 190 3.53 -18.87 -10.51
CA ALA A 190 4.12 -19.88 -11.40
C ALA A 190 3.38 -20.05 -12.75
N PRO A 191 2.03 -19.99 -12.82
CA PRO A 191 1.31 -20.07 -14.08
C PRO A 191 1.61 -18.92 -15.05
N LEU A 192 1.94 -17.71 -14.54
CA LEU A 192 2.32 -16.57 -15.39
C LEU A 192 3.67 -16.78 -16.06
N VAL A 193 4.62 -17.37 -15.32
CA VAL A 193 5.97 -17.64 -15.83
C VAL A 193 5.92 -18.73 -16.89
N ALA A 194 5.11 -19.78 -16.68
CA ALA A 194 4.93 -20.87 -17.64
C ALA A 194 4.31 -20.38 -18.98
N ARG A 195 3.35 -19.46 -18.94
CA ARG A 195 2.73 -18.86 -20.14
C ARG A 195 3.67 -17.92 -20.91
N GLY A 196 4.55 -17.18 -20.18
CA GLY A 196 5.53 -16.28 -20.80
C GLY A 196 6.71 -17.00 -21.47
N ALA A 197 7.02 -18.23 -21.08
CA ALA A 197 8.08 -19.04 -21.69
C ALA A 197 7.66 -19.76 -22.99
N GLY A 198 6.37 -19.83 -23.28
CA GLY A 198 5.82 -20.47 -24.49
C GLY A 198 5.58 -19.52 -25.67
N ALA A 199 5.85 -18.21 -25.53
CA ALA A 199 5.64 -17.20 -26.57
C ALA A 199 6.98 -16.67 -27.14
N LYS A 200 7.88 -17.58 -27.53
CA LYS A 200 9.08 -17.27 -28.33
C LYS A 200 9.04 -18.04 -29.63
#